data_8735867093de35e1be4011cd8d392304
#
_entry.id   8735867093de35e1be4011cd8d392304
#
_cell.length_a   1.000
_cell.length_b   1.000
_cell.length_c   1.000
_cell.angle_alpha   90.00
_cell.angle_beta   90.00
_cell.angle_gamma   90.00
#
_symmetry.space_group_name_H-M   'P 1'
#
loop_
_entity.id
_entity.type
_entity.pdbx_description
1 polymer ?
#
loop_
_entity_poly.entity_id
_entity_poly.type
_entity_poly.pdbx_seq_one_letter_code
_entity_poly.pdbx_strand_id
1 'polypeptide(L)'
;MVQFSKRVPADGTDAVGAILAAAADPSVISFAGGLPAPELFPVAEMKKAVDTVFDEHGREAMQYGASRGVTELRELITKRVKEREGIDSKVENVM
;
A
#
# COMPACT_ATOMS: atom_id res chain seq x y z
N MET A 1 10.43 24.93 -24.85
CA MET A 1 9.09 24.37 -24.52
C MET A 1 9.18 22.88 -24.76
N VAL A 2 8.90 22.06 -23.73
CA VAL A 2 8.94 20.59 -23.88
C VAL A 2 7.67 20.15 -24.60
N GLN A 3 7.81 19.40 -25.68
CA GLN A 3 6.69 18.90 -26.48
C GLN A 3 6.41 17.46 -26.05
N PHE A 4 5.23 17.22 -25.49
CA PHE A 4 4.81 15.87 -25.12
C PHE A 4 4.40 15.01 -26.32
N SER A 5 4.47 13.69 -26.15
CA SER A 5 3.95 12.77 -27.17
C SER A 5 2.47 13.05 -27.50
N LYS A 6 2.07 12.85 -28.74
CA LYS A 6 0.66 12.95 -29.18
C LYS A 6 -0.31 12.00 -28.46
N ARG A 7 0.22 11.03 -27.70
CA ARG A 7 -0.56 10.12 -26.84
C ARG A 7 -0.94 10.72 -25.50
N VAL A 8 -0.30 11.85 -25.11
CA VAL A 8 -0.66 12.58 -23.90
C VAL A 8 -1.74 13.58 -24.28
N PRO A 9 -2.94 13.52 -23.67
CA PRO A 9 -4.00 14.50 -23.95
C PRO A 9 -3.49 15.91 -23.67
N ALA A 10 -3.76 16.83 -24.57
CA ALA A 10 -3.29 18.21 -24.46
C ALA A 10 -3.99 18.99 -23.33
N ASP A 11 -5.15 18.52 -22.92
CA ASP A 11 -6.03 19.15 -21.92
C ASP A 11 -5.78 18.64 -20.49
N GLY A 12 -4.86 17.66 -20.31
CA GLY A 12 -4.50 17.14 -19.00
C GLY A 12 -5.70 16.63 -18.18
N THR A 13 -6.82 16.26 -18.84
CA THR A 13 -8.02 15.79 -18.16
C THR A 13 -7.76 14.43 -17.50
N ASP A 14 -7.15 14.49 -16.32
CA ASP A 14 -7.15 13.39 -15.38
C ASP A 14 -8.45 13.45 -14.57
N ALA A 15 -9.47 12.72 -15.06
CA ALA A 15 -10.76 12.63 -14.38
C ALA A 15 -10.62 12.10 -12.95
N VAL A 16 -9.67 11.19 -12.70
CA VAL A 16 -9.38 10.66 -11.37
C VAL A 16 -8.75 11.74 -10.50
N GLY A 17 -7.79 12.49 -11.02
CA GLY A 17 -7.17 13.61 -10.33
C GLY A 17 -8.17 14.70 -9.93
N ALA A 18 -9.14 15.02 -10.80
CA ALA A 18 -10.20 15.97 -10.49
C ALA A 18 -11.10 15.48 -9.35
N ILE A 19 -11.46 14.19 -9.33
CA ILE A 19 -12.25 13.58 -8.24
C ILE A 19 -11.46 13.62 -6.93
N LEU A 20 -10.20 13.25 -6.94
CA LEU A 20 -9.35 13.27 -5.76
C LEU A 20 -9.11 14.68 -5.22
N ALA A 21 -8.95 15.66 -6.11
CA ALA A 21 -8.82 17.07 -5.73
C ALA A 21 -10.10 17.59 -5.06
N ALA A 22 -11.27 17.25 -5.58
CA ALA A 22 -12.56 17.61 -4.96
C ALA A 22 -12.74 16.90 -3.61
N ALA A 23 -12.30 15.65 -3.48
CA ALA A 23 -12.36 14.89 -2.22
C ALA A 23 -11.40 15.43 -1.14
N ALA A 24 -10.37 16.17 -1.52
CA ALA A 24 -9.41 16.79 -0.60
C ALA A 24 -9.92 18.12 -0.01
N ASP A 25 -11.00 18.69 -0.53
CA ASP A 25 -11.59 19.94 0.00
C ASP A 25 -12.33 19.61 1.33
N PRO A 26 -11.93 20.22 2.46
CA PRO A 26 -12.53 19.94 3.77
C PRO A 26 -13.99 20.39 3.90
N SER A 27 -14.49 21.20 2.97
CA SER A 27 -15.91 21.60 2.90
C SER A 27 -16.79 20.55 2.23
N VAL A 28 -16.20 19.56 1.59
CA VAL A 28 -16.89 18.51 0.80
C VAL A 28 -16.99 17.22 1.60
N ILE A 29 -18.20 16.71 1.79
CA ILE A 29 -18.43 15.35 2.28
C ILE A 29 -18.33 14.41 1.07
N SER A 30 -17.17 13.76 0.91
CA SER A 30 -16.91 12.92 -0.24
C SER A 30 -17.31 11.46 0.01
N PHE A 31 -18.08 10.90 -0.93
CA PHE A 31 -18.36 9.45 -1.04
C PHE A 31 -17.58 8.82 -2.21
N ALA A 32 -16.65 9.57 -2.82
CA ALA A 32 -15.86 9.13 -3.96
C ALA A 32 -14.46 8.66 -3.53
N GLY A 33 -13.84 7.84 -4.38
CA GLY A 33 -12.44 7.44 -4.26
C GLY A 33 -12.13 6.32 -3.26
N GLY A 34 -13.07 5.93 -2.39
CA GLY A 34 -12.87 4.85 -1.42
C GLY A 34 -11.67 5.08 -0.48
N LEU A 35 -11.36 6.36 -0.18
CA LEU A 35 -10.22 6.70 0.68
C LEU A 35 -10.54 6.28 2.12
N PRO A 36 -9.61 5.56 2.79
CA PRO A 36 -9.76 5.23 4.20
C PRO A 36 -9.79 6.50 5.05
N ALA A 37 -10.49 6.45 6.20
CA ALA A 37 -10.52 7.52 7.18
C ALA A 37 -9.12 7.77 7.76
N PRO A 38 -8.51 8.95 7.58
CA PRO A 38 -7.12 9.21 7.98
C PRO A 38 -6.89 9.07 9.49
N GLU A 39 -7.89 9.37 10.29
CA GLU A 39 -7.87 9.26 11.75
C GLU A 39 -7.78 7.81 12.26
N LEU A 40 -8.07 6.83 11.41
CA LEU A 40 -7.96 5.41 11.73
C LEU A 40 -6.61 4.80 11.36
N PHE A 41 -5.72 5.56 10.75
CA PHE A 41 -4.39 5.05 10.44
C PHE A 41 -3.58 4.79 11.70
N PRO A 42 -3.03 3.58 11.89
CA PRO A 42 -2.28 3.20 13.08
C PRO A 42 -0.84 3.76 13.04
N VAL A 43 -0.71 5.09 12.99
CA VAL A 43 0.58 5.77 12.78
C VAL A 43 1.58 5.46 13.88
N ALA A 44 1.13 5.43 15.14
CA ALA A 44 2.00 5.16 16.29
C ALA A 44 2.52 3.71 16.27
N GLU A 45 1.66 2.76 15.96
CA GLU A 45 1.99 1.34 15.83
C GLU A 45 2.95 1.10 14.66
N MET A 46 2.69 1.75 13.53
CA MET A 46 3.56 1.67 12.35
C MET A 46 4.94 2.24 12.64
N LYS A 47 5.04 3.38 13.33
CA LYS A 47 6.32 3.94 13.73
C LYS A 47 7.10 2.96 14.60
N LYS A 48 6.46 2.39 15.62
CA LYS A 48 7.09 1.41 16.51
C LYS A 48 7.57 0.17 15.73
N ALA A 49 6.76 -0.34 14.79
CA ALA A 49 7.15 -1.47 13.95
C ALA A 49 8.38 -1.15 13.08
N VAL A 50 8.41 0.05 12.49
CA VAL A 50 9.56 0.52 11.70
C VAL A 50 10.81 0.63 12.57
N ASP A 51 10.72 1.25 13.75
CA ASP A 51 11.84 1.37 14.69
C ASP A 51 12.39 -0.02 15.04
N THR A 52 11.52 -0.98 15.37
CA THR A 52 11.91 -2.38 15.65
C THR A 52 12.66 -3.03 14.48
N VAL A 53 12.12 -2.88 13.25
CA VAL A 53 12.76 -3.44 12.04
C VAL A 53 14.15 -2.84 11.82
N PHE A 54 14.29 -1.53 11.99
CA PHE A 54 15.59 -0.88 11.79
C PHE A 54 16.61 -1.24 12.88
N ASP A 55 16.16 -1.41 14.11
CA ASP A 55 17.02 -1.81 15.23
C ASP A 55 17.53 -3.26 15.09
N GLU A 56 16.65 -4.18 14.68
CA GLU A 56 16.94 -5.62 14.64
C GLU A 56 17.45 -6.09 13.28
N HIS A 57 16.94 -5.53 12.17
CA HIS A 57 17.12 -6.01 10.79
C HIS A 57 17.44 -4.89 9.79
N GLY A 58 17.89 -3.71 10.23
CA GLY A 58 18.01 -2.52 9.38
C GLY A 58 18.85 -2.72 8.11
N ARG A 59 19.94 -3.48 8.16
CA ARG A 59 20.79 -3.75 6.99
C ARG A 59 20.07 -4.65 5.98
N GLU A 60 19.36 -5.66 6.46
CA GLU A 60 18.61 -6.60 5.63
C GLU A 60 17.38 -5.92 5.02
N ALA A 61 16.69 -5.08 5.79
CA ALA A 61 15.52 -4.33 5.32
C ALA A 61 15.85 -3.35 4.18
N MET A 62 17.11 -2.87 4.12
CA MET A 62 17.58 -1.95 3.07
C MET A 62 18.25 -2.68 1.89
N GLN A 63 18.40 -4.00 1.94
CA GLN A 63 19.06 -4.79 0.90
C GLN A 63 18.01 -5.41 -0.04
N TYR A 64 18.45 -5.80 -1.23
CA TYR A 64 17.64 -6.62 -2.12
C TYR A 64 17.24 -7.93 -1.44
N GLY A 65 15.95 -8.25 -1.51
CA GLY A 65 15.38 -9.47 -0.97
C GLY A 65 15.07 -10.52 -2.03
N ALA A 66 14.58 -11.67 -1.58
CA ALA A 66 14.07 -12.71 -2.47
C ALA A 66 12.85 -12.22 -3.26
N SER A 67 12.75 -12.56 -4.55
CA SER A 67 11.65 -12.15 -5.43
C SER A 67 10.27 -12.60 -4.92
N ARG A 68 10.22 -13.66 -4.13
CA ARG A 68 8.98 -14.17 -3.50
C ARG A 68 8.59 -13.42 -2.22
N GLY A 69 9.42 -12.50 -1.75
CA GLY A 69 9.22 -11.79 -0.50
C GLY A 69 9.75 -12.54 0.73
N VAL A 70 9.62 -11.91 1.88
CA VAL A 70 10.09 -12.38 3.18
C VAL A 70 9.29 -13.62 3.62
N THR A 71 9.99 -14.67 4.02
CA THR A 71 9.36 -15.97 4.37
C THR A 71 8.41 -15.84 5.54
N GLU A 72 8.81 -15.14 6.58
CA GLU A 72 8.01 -14.90 7.79
C GLU A 72 6.68 -14.18 7.48
N LEU A 73 6.69 -13.21 6.56
CA LEU A 73 5.46 -12.55 6.11
C LEU A 73 4.55 -13.53 5.36
N ARG A 74 5.11 -14.38 4.51
CA ARG A 74 4.37 -15.39 3.75
C ARG A 74 3.74 -16.44 4.67
N GLU A 75 4.45 -16.85 5.73
CA GLU A 75 3.92 -17.73 6.78
C GLU A 75 2.75 -17.09 7.53
N LEU A 76 2.89 -15.81 7.90
CA LEU A 76 1.80 -15.06 8.53
C LEU A 76 0.58 -14.91 7.63
N ILE A 77 0.77 -14.68 6.32
CA ILE A 77 -0.32 -14.61 5.35
C ILE A 77 -1.02 -15.96 5.26
N THR A 78 -0.27 -17.06 5.14
CA THR A 78 -0.81 -18.43 5.09
C THR A 78 -1.66 -18.73 6.32
N LYS A 79 -1.14 -18.42 7.51
CA LYS A 79 -1.85 -18.58 8.78
C LYS A 79 -3.14 -17.76 8.81
N ARG A 80 -3.08 -16.48 8.44
CA ARG A 80 -4.23 -15.59 8.42
C ARG A 80 -5.33 -16.04 7.47
N VAL A 81 -4.96 -16.50 6.26
CA VAL A 81 -5.89 -17.03 5.27
C VAL A 81 -6.57 -18.30 5.80
N LYS A 82 -5.83 -19.19 6.46
CA LYS A 82 -6.40 -20.37 7.12
C LYS A 82 -7.39 -19.99 8.22
N GLU A 83 -7.02 -19.06 9.11
CA GLU A 83 -7.85 -18.65 10.24
C GLU A 83 -9.14 -17.91 9.83
N ARG A 84 -9.07 -17.08 8.77
CA ARG A 84 -10.19 -16.25 8.36
C ARG A 84 -11.10 -16.89 7.32
N GLU A 85 -10.49 -17.57 6.35
CA GLU A 85 -11.18 -18.08 5.17
C GLU A 85 -11.30 -19.63 5.19
N GLY A 86 -10.65 -20.30 6.14
CA GLY A 86 -10.63 -21.76 6.21
C GLY A 86 -9.81 -22.43 5.09
N ILE A 87 -9.03 -21.65 4.34
CA ILE A 87 -8.23 -22.14 3.21
C ILE A 87 -6.87 -22.61 3.71
N ASP A 88 -6.57 -23.89 3.52
CA ASP A 88 -5.28 -24.49 3.86
C ASP A 88 -4.32 -24.34 2.67
N SER A 89 -3.44 -23.38 2.75
CA SER A 89 -2.43 -23.08 1.72
C SER A 89 -1.02 -23.30 2.26
N LYS A 90 -0.09 -23.63 1.37
CA LYS A 90 1.33 -23.75 1.72
C LYS A 90 2.04 -22.41 1.51
N VAL A 91 3.16 -22.20 2.21
CA VAL A 91 3.98 -20.97 2.07
C VAL A 91 4.45 -20.76 0.63
N GLU A 92 4.68 -21.84 -0.11
CA GLU A 92 5.08 -21.79 -1.52
C GLU A 92 4.00 -21.25 -2.46
N ASN A 93 2.74 -21.23 -2.01
CA ASN A 93 1.61 -20.66 -2.77
C ASN A 93 1.47 -19.15 -2.62
N VAL A 94 2.26 -18.52 -1.73
CA VAL A 94 2.25 -17.07 -1.46
C VAL A 94 3.48 -16.43 -2.09
N MET A 95 3.26 -15.37 -2.87
CA MET A 95 4.29 -14.54 -3.49
C MET A 95 4.02 -13.06 -3.20
#